data_264c5c944c71390f2e09fdb1282dd013
#
_entry.id   264c5c944c71390f2e09fdb1282dd013
#
_cell.length_a   1.000
_cell.length_b   1.000
_cell.length_c   1.000
_cell.angle_alpha   90.00
_cell.angle_beta   90.00
_cell.angle_gamma   90.00
#
_symmetry.space_group_name_H-M   'P 1'
#
loop_
_entity.id
_entity.type
_entity.pdbx_description
1 polymer ?
#
loop_
_entity_poly.entity_id
_entity_poly.type
_entity_poly.pdbx_seq_one_letter_code
_entity_poly.pdbx_strand_id
1 'polypeptide(L)' 'MPFAHDERRLLLAVKGVGPTVIARLEQMGIESLGHLAKANVGDLLARGARLSGSSCWKNSPQARAAIQGAIEVARAHG' A
#
# COMPACT_ATOMS: atom_id res chain seq x y z
N MET A 1 -4.94 -0.65 14.22
CA MET A 1 -3.70 0.08 14.59
C MET A 1 -2.92 0.40 13.33
N PRO A 2 -2.37 1.61 13.21
CA PRO A 2 -1.56 1.94 12.03
C PRO A 2 -0.26 1.14 12.01
N PHE A 3 0.44 1.19 10.88
CA PHE A 3 1.74 0.54 10.76
C PHE A 3 2.68 0.97 11.88
N ALA A 4 3.49 0.03 12.35
CA ALA A 4 4.54 0.35 13.31
C ALA A 4 5.50 1.37 12.68
N HIS A 5 6.15 2.16 13.52
CA HIS A 5 7.03 3.24 13.05
C HIS A 5 8.10 2.73 12.09
N ASP A 6 8.73 1.62 12.41
CA ASP A 6 9.78 1.03 11.55
C ASP A 6 9.21 0.55 10.22
N GLU A 7 8.03 -0.07 10.25
CA GLU A 7 7.36 -0.54 9.03
C GLU A 7 7.00 0.64 8.13
N ARG A 8 6.50 1.70 8.74
CA ARG A 8 6.16 2.91 7.99
C ARG A 8 7.38 3.50 7.31
N ARG A 9 8.52 3.53 7.99
CA ARG A 9 9.77 4.04 7.41
C ARG A 9 10.22 3.21 6.21
N LEU A 10 10.10 1.89 6.30
CA LEU A 10 10.43 1.01 5.19
C LEU A 10 9.54 1.29 3.98
N LEU A 11 8.26 1.50 4.21
CA LEU A 11 7.32 1.82 3.13
C LEU A 11 7.62 3.17 2.51
N LEU A 12 7.94 4.17 3.32
CA LEU A 12 8.26 5.50 2.82
C LEU A 12 9.53 5.52 1.98
N ALA A 13 10.42 4.55 2.17
CA ALA A 13 11.63 4.41 1.36
C ALA A 13 11.34 3.90 -0.05
N VAL A 14 10.16 3.33 -0.27
CA VAL A 14 9.76 2.83 -1.59
C VAL A 14 9.41 4.02 -2.47
N LYS A 15 9.97 4.04 -3.69
CA LYS A 15 9.70 5.10 -4.65
C LYS A 15 8.21 5.14 -4.97
N GLY A 16 7.60 6.30 -4.85
CA GLY A 16 6.19 6.50 -5.13
C GLY A 16 5.27 6.26 -3.94
N VAL A 17 5.79 5.72 -2.84
CA VAL A 17 5.01 5.53 -1.62
C VAL A 17 5.18 6.75 -0.72
N GLY A 18 4.08 7.42 -0.44
CA GLY A 18 4.06 8.56 0.47
C GLY A 18 3.05 8.33 1.59
N PRO A 19 2.90 9.32 2.49
CA PRO A 19 1.94 9.21 3.60
C PRO A 19 0.51 8.90 3.13
N THR A 20 0.13 9.41 1.96
CA THR A 20 -1.21 9.16 1.39
C THR A 20 -1.41 7.69 1.08
N VAL A 21 -0.40 7.05 0.47
CA VAL A 21 -0.48 5.62 0.13
C VAL A 21 -0.59 4.79 1.41
N ILE A 22 0.21 5.11 2.41
CA ILE A 22 0.18 4.41 3.69
C ILE A 22 -1.19 4.58 4.36
N ALA A 23 -1.74 5.79 4.36
CA ALA A 23 -3.06 6.04 4.91
C ALA A 23 -4.14 5.22 4.21
N ARG A 24 -4.06 5.08 2.89
CA ARG A 24 -5.00 4.26 2.13
C ARG A 24 -4.91 2.80 2.52
N LEU A 25 -3.68 2.29 2.68
CA LEU A 25 -3.49 0.91 3.12
C LEU A 25 -4.10 0.67 4.51
N GLU A 26 -3.91 1.60 5.41
CA GLU A 26 -4.50 1.53 6.74
C GLU A 26 -6.02 1.53 6.69
N GLN A 27 -6.60 2.35 5.81
CA GLN A 27 -8.06 2.40 5.62
C GLN A 27 -8.61 1.09 5.08
N MET A 28 -7.79 0.35 4.33
CA MET A 28 -8.15 -0.96 3.80
C MET A 28 -7.98 -2.09 4.83
N GLY A 29 -7.59 -1.76 6.05
CA GLY A 29 -7.37 -2.74 7.10
C GLY A 29 -5.99 -3.37 7.09
N ILE A 30 -5.07 -2.85 6.28
CA ILE A 30 -3.69 -3.34 6.23
C ILE A 30 -2.86 -2.51 7.19
N GLU A 31 -2.44 -3.14 8.28
CA GLU A 31 -1.78 -2.43 9.38
C GLU A 31 -0.39 -2.97 9.72
N SER A 32 0.11 -3.92 8.92
CA SER A 32 1.44 -4.50 9.14
C SER A 32 2.04 -4.96 7.82
N LEU A 33 3.37 -5.10 7.79
CA LEU A 33 4.06 -5.63 6.62
C LEU A 33 3.66 -7.10 6.36
N GLY A 34 3.48 -7.87 7.43
CA GLY A 34 3.03 -9.26 7.29
C GLY A 34 1.68 -9.36 6.59
N HIS A 35 0.76 -8.46 6.92
CA HIS A 35 -0.54 -8.39 6.27
C HIS A 35 -0.39 -7.95 4.81
N LEU A 36 0.42 -6.91 4.58
CA LEU A 36 0.65 -6.39 3.24
C LEU A 36 1.31 -7.44 2.34
N ALA A 37 2.22 -8.23 2.88
CA ALA A 37 2.91 -9.28 2.12
C ALA A 37 1.95 -10.32 1.55
N LYS A 38 0.81 -10.52 2.20
CA LYS A 38 -0.22 -11.47 1.75
C LYS A 38 -1.22 -10.84 0.78
N ALA A 39 -1.15 -9.52 0.58
CA ALA A 39 -2.09 -8.81 -0.26
C ALA A 39 -1.70 -8.91 -1.73
N ASN A 40 -2.67 -8.67 -2.59
CA ASN A 40 -2.51 -8.68 -4.04
C ASN A 40 -2.62 -7.26 -4.57
N VAL A 41 -1.72 -6.88 -5.49
CA VAL A 41 -1.72 -5.53 -6.10
C VAL A 41 -3.09 -5.18 -6.67
N GLY A 42 -3.68 -6.09 -7.45
CA GLY A 42 -4.98 -5.84 -8.07
C GLY A 42 -6.08 -5.60 -7.04
N ASP A 43 -6.09 -6.39 -5.97
CA ASP A 43 -7.08 -6.23 -4.89
C ASP A 43 -6.91 -4.89 -4.18
N LEU A 44 -5.67 -4.50 -3.89
CA LEU A 44 -5.41 -3.23 -3.21
C LEU A 44 -5.80 -2.04 -4.07
N LEU A 45 -5.52 -2.10 -5.37
CA LEU A 45 -5.91 -1.04 -6.28
C LEU A 45 -7.43 -0.92 -6.38
N ALA A 46 -8.12 -2.05 -6.45
CA ALA A 46 -9.58 -2.06 -6.52
C ALA A 46 -10.19 -1.48 -5.23
N ARG A 47 -9.66 -1.88 -4.09
CA ARG A 47 -10.13 -1.35 -2.79
C ARG A 47 -9.85 0.13 -2.65
N GLY A 48 -8.65 0.56 -3.08
CA GLY A 48 -8.29 1.98 -3.04
C GLY A 48 -9.20 2.83 -3.92
N ALA A 49 -9.51 2.35 -5.11
CA ALA A 49 -10.43 3.04 -6.01
C ALA A 49 -11.82 3.15 -5.38
N ARG A 50 -12.26 2.10 -4.70
CA ARG A 50 -13.56 2.08 -4.04
C ARG A 50 -13.61 3.08 -2.88
N LEU A 51 -12.55 3.15 -2.08
CA LEU A 51 -12.47 4.07 -0.94
C LEU A 51 -12.42 5.52 -1.38
N SER A 52 -11.71 5.81 -2.47
CA SER A 52 -11.59 7.18 -2.98
C SER A 52 -12.78 7.61 -3.81
N GLY A 53 -13.66 6.68 -4.17
CA GLY A 53 -14.78 6.96 -5.05
C GLY A 53 -14.36 7.29 -6.48
N SER A 54 -13.14 6.92 -6.86
CA SER A 54 -12.57 7.26 -8.15
C SER A 54 -11.80 6.07 -8.71
N SER A 55 -11.98 5.80 -10.00
CA SER A 55 -11.21 4.78 -10.69
C SER A 55 -9.82 5.23 -11.09
N CYS A 56 -9.48 6.51 -10.91
CA CYS A 56 -8.18 7.05 -11.28
C CYS A 56 -7.03 6.32 -10.61
N TRP A 57 -7.20 5.97 -9.35
CA TRP A 57 -6.17 5.26 -8.59
C TRP A 57 -5.90 3.87 -9.17
N LYS A 58 -6.97 3.17 -9.54
CA LYS A 58 -6.88 1.85 -10.15
C LYS A 58 -6.16 1.88 -11.49
N ASN A 59 -6.35 2.95 -12.25
CA ASN A 59 -5.79 3.09 -13.59
C ASN A 59 -4.45 3.83 -13.62
N SER A 60 -3.92 4.23 -12.45
CA SER A 60 -2.67 4.96 -12.36
C SER A 60 -1.47 4.01 -12.37
N PRO A 61 -0.57 4.08 -13.36
CA PRO A 61 0.66 3.29 -13.34
C PRO A 61 1.54 3.60 -12.13
N GLN A 62 1.52 4.85 -11.68
CA GLN A 62 2.30 5.27 -10.52
C GLN A 62 1.77 4.62 -9.24
N ALA A 63 0.46 4.59 -9.06
CA ALA A 63 -0.14 3.94 -7.91
C ALA A 63 0.14 2.44 -7.92
N ARG A 64 0.04 1.80 -9.08
CA ARG A 64 0.35 0.39 -9.22
C ARG A 64 1.80 0.09 -8.85
N ALA A 65 2.73 0.88 -9.35
CA ALA A 65 4.15 0.70 -9.06
C ALA A 65 4.43 0.90 -7.56
N ALA A 66 3.80 1.90 -6.95
CA ALA A 66 3.96 2.17 -5.52
C ALA A 66 3.46 1.00 -4.67
N ILE A 67 2.27 0.50 -4.97
CA ILE A 67 1.68 -0.62 -4.24
C ILE A 67 2.51 -1.89 -4.43
N GLN A 68 2.94 -2.15 -5.65
CA GLN A 68 3.76 -3.31 -5.94
C GLN A 68 5.08 -3.26 -5.17
N GLY A 69 5.75 -2.10 -5.18
CA GLY A 69 6.98 -1.91 -4.41
C GLY A 69 6.76 -2.10 -2.92
N ALA A 70 5.63 -1.60 -2.41
CA ALA A 70 5.28 -1.77 -1.00
C ALA A 70 5.11 -3.25 -0.64
N ILE A 71 4.45 -4.03 -1.50
CA ILE A 71 4.25 -5.46 -1.29
C ILE A 71 5.60 -6.19 -1.33
N GLU A 72 6.48 -5.82 -2.26
CA GLU A 72 7.81 -6.43 -2.35
C GLU A 72 8.63 -6.19 -1.09
N VAL A 73 8.60 -4.96 -0.57
CA VAL A 73 9.26 -4.64 0.70
C VAL A 73 8.66 -5.44 1.84
N ALA A 74 7.33 -5.55 1.85
CA ALA A 74 6.63 -6.31 2.87
C ALA A 74 7.05 -7.79 2.86
N ARG A 75 7.18 -8.37 1.67
CA ARG A 75 7.61 -9.77 1.54
C ARG A 75 9.05 -9.98 1.98
N ALA A 76 9.89 -8.96 1.79
CA ALA A 76 11.29 -9.04 2.20
C ALA A 76 11.46 -8.90 3.71
N HIS A 77 10.57 -8.17 4.37
CA HIS A 77 10.67 -7.86 5.79
C HIS A 77 9.54 -8.43 6.66
N GLY A 78 8.50 -8.94 6.02
CA GLY A 78 7.33 -9.44 6.72
C GLY A 78 7.32 -10.93 7.09
#